data_1128fa73c5952dea357d6784de06ec6e
#
_entry.id   1128fa73c5952dea357d6784de06ec6e
#
_cell.length_a   1.000
_cell.length_b   1.000
_cell.length_c   1.000
_cell.angle_alpha   90.00
_cell.angle_beta   90.00
_cell.angle_gamma   90.00
#
_symmetry.space_group_name_H-M   'P 1'
#
loop_
_entity.id
_entity.type
_entity.pdbx_description
1 polymer ?
#
loop_
_entity_poly.entity_id
_entity_poly.type
_entity_poly.pdbx_seq_one_letter_code
_entity_poly.pdbx_strand_id
1 'polypeptide(L)'
;MRVSNIIVIGIALLRIQLLAQDTIAVEQNHTYTFIRYDENILSNNTLLSPFFEKLYQQKKNVNQKITILHIGDSHIQADFITHQIRVLLQKEFGNAGRGLVFPGRVGRTNEPFNIYSSTNTEWESKRIVFTDKRLPIGIGAMTLKTSQPNGKLSLRTINQPQLNYAFNKVTLFFQKDSSSYNVAVRDSVGQDVAFVGSFSWDGLTNASTVLLPYSINKLELQCLTPLPKQSQLVLFGLSLENQKPGILYHSVGGNGAKFKHYLSADLFFQQTALLQPDLIVVSLGTNEAIEYPYVDAQLEDQLKEFTAQLSTYNPKAKFLFTTTADFYKKRTRRNAGIEIIRKKIINACEKNGWGYWDLYEIAGGKHAADHWKKNKLLQNDGVHFTKAGYELQGSLFFEAVIKAYNEYVQYRHP
;
A
#
# COMPACT_ATOMS: atom_id res chain seq x y z
N MET A 1 -21.80 -42.82 34.33
CA MET A 1 -21.27 -42.65 32.95
C MET A 1 -22.06 -41.68 32.05
N ARG A 2 -23.31 -41.30 32.33
CA ARG A 2 -24.08 -40.35 31.44
C ARG A 2 -23.81 -38.87 31.63
N VAL A 3 -23.36 -38.44 32.80
CA VAL A 3 -23.12 -36.98 33.11
C VAL A 3 -21.84 -36.49 32.45
N SER A 4 -20.77 -37.30 32.38
CA SER A 4 -19.50 -36.91 31.76
C SER A 4 -19.61 -36.66 30.25
N ASN A 5 -20.43 -37.41 29.53
CA ASN A 5 -20.61 -37.25 28.10
C ASN A 5 -21.40 -35.97 27.71
N ILE A 6 -22.36 -35.57 28.57
CA ILE A 6 -23.13 -34.32 28.34
C ILE A 6 -22.25 -33.08 28.54
N ILE A 7 -21.37 -33.11 29.53
CA ILE A 7 -20.42 -31.98 29.81
C ILE A 7 -19.42 -31.83 28.66
N VAL A 8 -18.88 -32.93 28.14
CA VAL A 8 -17.92 -32.90 27.01
C VAL A 8 -18.58 -32.40 25.73
N ILE A 9 -19.80 -32.83 25.43
CA ILE A 9 -20.56 -32.35 24.26
C ILE A 9 -20.94 -30.88 24.42
N GLY A 10 -21.36 -30.43 25.60
CA GLY A 10 -21.66 -29.03 25.89
C GLY A 10 -20.45 -28.12 25.74
N ILE A 11 -19.27 -28.52 26.20
CA ILE A 11 -18.02 -27.78 26.05
C ILE A 11 -17.57 -27.74 24.59
N ALA A 12 -17.72 -28.84 23.84
CA ALA A 12 -17.40 -28.89 22.41
C ALA A 12 -18.32 -27.97 21.58
N LEU A 13 -19.62 -27.99 21.86
CA LEU A 13 -20.58 -27.11 21.18
C LEU A 13 -20.35 -25.63 21.51
N LEU A 14 -20.02 -25.30 22.74
CA LEU A 14 -19.68 -23.92 23.16
C LEU A 14 -18.38 -23.44 22.49
N ARG A 15 -17.38 -24.31 22.36
CA ARG A 15 -16.14 -24.02 21.63
C ARG A 15 -16.39 -23.81 20.14
N ILE A 16 -17.22 -24.62 19.49
CA ILE A 16 -17.58 -24.46 18.08
C ILE A 16 -18.33 -23.14 17.86
N GLN A 17 -19.24 -22.75 18.75
CA GLN A 17 -19.93 -21.46 18.69
C GLN A 17 -19.00 -20.27 18.90
N LEU A 18 -18.03 -20.35 19.83
CA LEU A 18 -17.04 -19.32 20.07
C LEU A 18 -16.10 -19.15 18.87
N LEU A 19 -15.65 -20.23 18.26
CA LEU A 19 -14.80 -20.23 17.07
C LEU A 19 -15.54 -19.66 15.84
N ALA A 20 -16.81 -19.99 15.66
CA ALA A 20 -17.63 -19.47 14.57
C ALA A 20 -17.86 -17.95 14.69
N GLN A 21 -17.82 -17.39 15.91
CA GLN A 21 -17.99 -15.95 16.15
C GLN A 21 -16.75 -15.14 15.79
N ASP A 22 -15.55 -15.74 15.78
CA ASP A 22 -14.27 -15.07 15.57
C ASP A 22 -13.72 -15.19 14.15
N THR A 23 -14.23 -16.16 13.36
CA THR A 23 -13.91 -16.32 11.95
C THR A 23 -14.74 -15.39 11.08
N ILE A 24 -14.23 -15.06 9.91
CA ILE A 24 -14.89 -14.17 8.93
C ILE A 24 -15.34 -15.03 7.76
N ALA A 25 -16.62 -14.93 7.41
CA ALA A 25 -17.15 -15.60 6.23
C ALA A 25 -16.54 -14.98 4.96
N VAL A 26 -16.04 -15.81 4.06
CA VAL A 26 -15.56 -15.41 2.75
C VAL A 26 -16.65 -15.72 1.73
N GLU A 27 -17.22 -14.67 1.11
CA GLU A 27 -18.12 -14.87 -0.02
C GLU A 27 -17.32 -15.33 -1.23
N GLN A 28 -17.48 -16.59 -1.60
CA GLN A 28 -16.81 -17.18 -2.76
C GLN A 28 -17.58 -16.83 -4.03
N ASN A 29 -17.18 -15.78 -4.72
CA ASN A 29 -17.72 -15.45 -6.03
C ASN A 29 -16.83 -16.03 -7.14
N HIS A 30 -16.99 -17.31 -7.45
CA HIS A 30 -16.20 -18.08 -8.42
C HIS A 30 -16.67 -17.82 -9.87
N THR A 31 -16.68 -16.58 -10.30
CA THR A 31 -17.21 -16.16 -11.61
C THR A 31 -16.38 -16.67 -12.80
N TYR A 32 -15.07 -16.83 -12.63
CA TYR A 32 -14.14 -17.12 -13.73
C TYR A 32 -13.49 -18.49 -13.55
N THR A 33 -13.77 -19.43 -14.45
CA THR A 33 -13.26 -20.82 -14.40
C THR A 33 -11.75 -20.94 -14.62
N PHE A 34 -11.07 -19.90 -15.14
CA PHE A 34 -9.63 -19.90 -15.31
C PHE A 34 -8.86 -19.44 -14.06
N ILE A 35 -9.55 -18.89 -13.06
CA ILE A 35 -8.97 -18.56 -11.76
C ILE A 35 -8.90 -19.84 -10.91
N ARG A 36 -7.74 -20.08 -10.31
CA ARG A 36 -7.51 -21.23 -9.44
C ARG A 36 -7.83 -20.87 -7.99
N TYR A 37 -9.10 -20.86 -7.66
CA TYR A 37 -9.58 -20.42 -6.35
C TYR A 37 -9.09 -21.30 -5.19
N ASP A 38 -8.84 -22.59 -5.48
CA ASP A 38 -8.31 -23.53 -4.48
C ASP A 38 -6.85 -23.21 -4.12
N GLU A 39 -6.11 -22.63 -5.07
CA GLU A 39 -4.72 -22.17 -4.87
C GLU A 39 -4.65 -20.77 -4.23
N ASN A 40 -5.81 -20.11 -4.01
CA ASN A 40 -5.85 -18.76 -3.46
C ASN A 40 -5.64 -18.75 -1.95
N ILE A 41 -4.39 -18.95 -1.56
CA ILE A 41 -3.90 -18.98 -0.19
C ILE A 41 -2.65 -18.09 -0.02
N LEU A 42 -2.31 -17.73 1.22
CA LEU A 42 -1.02 -17.16 1.57
C LEU A 42 -0.07 -18.28 1.97
N SER A 43 1.04 -18.40 1.29
CA SER A 43 2.12 -19.32 1.68
C SER A 43 2.96 -18.72 2.81
N ASN A 44 3.52 -19.56 3.67
CA ASN A 44 4.27 -19.17 4.88
C ASN A 44 3.45 -18.26 5.82
N ASN A 45 2.13 -18.43 5.87
CA ASN A 45 1.20 -17.56 6.59
C ASN A 45 1.42 -17.56 8.11
N THR A 46 1.98 -18.62 8.69
CA THR A 46 2.33 -18.70 10.12
C THR A 46 3.34 -17.62 10.54
N LEU A 47 4.18 -17.16 9.62
CA LEU A 47 5.15 -16.09 9.85
C LEU A 47 4.47 -14.70 9.97
N LEU A 48 3.22 -14.59 9.53
CA LEU A 48 2.37 -13.41 9.65
C LEU A 48 1.52 -13.39 10.94
N SER A 49 1.67 -14.39 11.83
CA SER A 49 0.89 -14.50 13.07
C SER A 49 0.84 -13.24 13.91
N PRO A 50 1.90 -12.43 14.07
CA PRO A 50 1.82 -11.17 14.82
C PRO A 50 0.88 -10.14 14.17
N PHE A 51 0.75 -10.15 12.84
CA PHE A 51 -0.22 -9.31 12.12
C PHE A 51 -1.65 -9.84 12.32
N PHE A 52 -1.86 -11.16 12.19
CA PHE A 52 -3.17 -11.78 12.44
C PHE A 52 -3.63 -11.63 13.88
N GLU A 53 -2.71 -11.66 14.86
CA GLU A 53 -3.05 -11.36 16.26
C GLU A 53 -3.63 -9.96 16.40
N LYS A 54 -3.05 -8.95 15.76
CA LYS A 54 -3.60 -7.59 15.78
C LYS A 54 -5.00 -7.53 15.16
N LEU A 55 -5.24 -8.22 14.03
CA LEU A 55 -6.56 -8.30 13.43
C LEU A 55 -7.56 -8.97 14.39
N TYR A 56 -7.15 -10.05 15.05
CA TYR A 56 -7.98 -10.75 16.03
C TYR A 56 -8.33 -9.84 17.21
N GLN A 57 -7.35 -9.16 17.79
CA GLN A 57 -7.57 -8.22 18.90
C GLN A 57 -8.50 -7.08 18.47
N GLN A 58 -8.38 -6.58 17.25
CA GLN A 58 -9.28 -5.56 16.73
C GLN A 58 -10.74 -6.06 16.65
N LYS A 59 -10.96 -7.31 16.23
CA LYS A 59 -12.30 -7.95 16.25
C LYS A 59 -12.84 -8.13 17.69
N LYS A 60 -11.97 -8.26 18.67
CA LYS A 60 -12.31 -8.31 20.10
C LYS A 60 -12.46 -6.92 20.75
N ASN A 61 -12.62 -5.87 19.95
CA ASN A 61 -12.81 -4.49 20.39
C ASN A 61 -11.61 -3.88 21.16
N VAL A 62 -10.40 -4.40 20.94
CA VAL A 62 -9.18 -3.71 21.34
C VAL A 62 -8.94 -2.59 20.32
N ASN A 63 -9.35 -1.38 20.70
CA ASN A 63 -9.26 -0.20 19.85
C ASN A 63 -7.79 0.12 19.50
N GLN A 64 -7.32 -0.33 18.34
CA GLN A 64 -5.97 -0.08 17.87
C GLN A 64 -5.96 0.27 16.38
N LYS A 65 -4.93 0.96 15.96
CA LYS A 65 -4.64 1.20 14.55
C LYS A 65 -3.72 0.09 14.04
N ILE A 66 -4.08 -0.54 12.94
CA ILE A 66 -3.30 -1.57 12.26
C ILE A 66 -2.85 -1.00 10.92
N THR A 67 -1.55 -0.93 10.71
CA THR A 67 -0.98 -0.23 9.57
C THR A 67 -0.40 -1.21 8.55
N ILE A 68 -0.81 -1.07 7.29
CA ILE A 68 -0.30 -1.83 6.16
C ILE A 68 0.39 -0.87 5.20
N LEU A 69 1.60 -1.20 4.76
CA LEU A 69 2.32 -0.48 3.71
C LEU A 69 2.46 -1.38 2.48
N HIS A 70 1.80 -1.04 1.38
CA HIS A 70 1.89 -1.77 0.12
C HIS A 70 2.77 -1.02 -0.87
N ILE A 71 3.91 -1.60 -1.22
CA ILE A 71 4.93 -1.04 -2.10
C ILE A 71 4.87 -1.77 -3.44
N GLY A 72 4.92 -1.03 -4.56
CA GLY A 72 4.89 -1.67 -5.88
C GLY A 72 5.28 -0.75 -7.03
N ASP A 73 4.84 -1.11 -8.20
CA ASP A 73 5.09 -0.41 -9.46
C ASP A 73 3.83 0.31 -9.99
N SER A 74 3.65 0.35 -11.31
CA SER A 74 2.48 0.96 -11.96
C SER A 74 1.15 0.29 -11.59
N HIS A 75 1.16 -1.01 -11.26
CA HIS A 75 -0.04 -1.73 -10.83
C HIS A 75 -0.58 -1.22 -9.49
N ILE A 76 0.32 -0.73 -8.62
CA ILE A 76 -0.04 -0.17 -7.32
C ILE A 76 -0.31 1.34 -7.40
N GLN A 77 0.40 2.07 -8.27
CA GLN A 77 0.30 3.53 -8.35
C GLN A 77 -1.12 4.02 -8.67
N ALA A 78 -1.87 3.31 -9.53
CA ALA A 78 -3.24 3.68 -9.89
C ALA A 78 -4.27 3.45 -8.77
N ASP A 79 -3.89 2.76 -7.71
CA ASP A 79 -4.67 2.45 -6.50
C ASP A 79 -5.97 1.63 -6.75
N PHE A 80 -6.12 0.96 -7.89
CA PHE A 80 -7.31 0.14 -8.11
C PHE A 80 -7.29 -1.14 -7.26
N ILE A 81 -6.21 -1.93 -7.33
CA ILE A 81 -6.07 -3.15 -6.52
C ILE A 81 -6.00 -2.83 -5.03
N THR A 82 -5.17 -1.85 -4.66
CA THR A 82 -4.98 -1.45 -3.26
C THR A 82 -6.21 -0.78 -2.67
N HIS A 83 -6.99 -0.08 -3.48
CA HIS A 83 -8.29 0.45 -3.07
C HIS A 83 -9.27 -0.67 -2.72
N GLN A 84 -9.40 -1.69 -3.57
CA GLN A 84 -10.30 -2.82 -3.32
C GLN A 84 -9.91 -3.55 -2.03
N ILE A 85 -8.61 -3.84 -1.84
CA ILE A 85 -8.10 -4.46 -0.61
C ILE A 85 -8.41 -3.58 0.61
N ARG A 86 -8.15 -2.28 0.52
CA ARG A 86 -8.40 -1.30 1.59
C ARG A 86 -9.87 -1.27 1.98
N VAL A 87 -10.77 -1.18 1.00
CA VAL A 87 -12.23 -1.16 1.23
C VAL A 87 -12.67 -2.40 2.00
N LEU A 88 -12.26 -3.59 1.54
CA LEU A 88 -12.65 -4.85 2.14
C LEU A 88 -12.08 -5.02 3.56
N LEU A 89 -10.80 -4.72 3.77
CA LEU A 89 -10.18 -4.78 5.09
C LEU A 89 -10.78 -3.75 6.05
N GLN A 90 -11.03 -2.53 5.59
CA GLN A 90 -11.62 -1.47 6.42
C GLN A 90 -13.08 -1.75 6.77
N LYS A 91 -13.83 -2.42 5.91
CA LYS A 91 -15.19 -2.89 6.21
C LYS A 91 -15.19 -3.91 7.36
N GLU A 92 -14.22 -4.81 7.38
CA GLU A 92 -14.13 -5.87 8.39
C GLU A 92 -13.52 -5.42 9.71
N PHE A 93 -12.47 -4.60 9.66
CA PHE A 93 -11.62 -4.29 10.83
C PHE A 93 -11.67 -2.81 11.25
N GLY A 94 -12.49 -2.00 10.61
CA GLY A 94 -12.59 -0.56 10.89
C GLY A 94 -11.70 0.31 9.99
N ASN A 95 -12.07 1.59 9.84
CA ASN A 95 -11.46 2.54 8.94
C ASN A 95 -10.67 3.60 9.71
N ALA A 96 -9.34 3.55 9.69
CA ALA A 96 -8.44 4.51 10.32
C ALA A 96 -8.01 5.69 9.41
N GLY A 97 -8.49 5.72 8.15
CA GLY A 97 -8.21 6.80 7.19
C GLY A 97 -7.82 6.32 5.80
N ARG A 98 -7.50 7.29 4.93
CA ARG A 98 -7.10 7.03 3.54
C ARG A 98 -5.67 6.47 3.42
N GLY A 99 -4.80 6.86 4.35
CA GLY A 99 -3.39 6.54 4.31
C GLY A 99 -2.58 7.45 3.38
N LEU A 100 -1.45 6.92 2.89
CA LEU A 100 -0.48 7.66 2.08
C LEU A 100 -1.09 8.06 0.73
N VAL A 101 -0.86 9.30 0.34
CA VAL A 101 -1.25 9.87 -0.95
C VAL A 101 -0.11 10.73 -1.50
N PHE A 102 0.01 10.76 -2.82
CA PHE A 102 0.88 11.67 -3.54
C PHE A 102 0.06 12.48 -4.56
N PRO A 103 0.30 13.80 -4.71
CA PRO A 103 -0.42 14.64 -5.67
C PRO A 103 0.00 14.34 -7.12
N GLY A 104 -0.52 13.24 -7.67
CA GLY A 104 -0.08 12.70 -8.95
C GLY A 104 -0.31 13.65 -10.13
N ARG A 105 -1.47 14.33 -10.19
CA ARG A 105 -1.76 15.30 -11.27
C ARG A 105 -0.77 16.45 -11.31
N VAL A 106 -0.41 16.98 -10.12
CA VAL A 106 0.61 18.03 -10.01
C VAL A 106 1.97 17.48 -10.43
N GLY A 107 2.26 16.22 -10.12
CA GLY A 107 3.46 15.50 -10.56
C GLY A 107 3.44 15.01 -12.00
N ARG A 108 2.38 15.31 -12.77
CA ARG A 108 2.20 14.90 -14.17
C ARG A 108 2.31 13.39 -14.37
N THR A 109 1.65 12.64 -13.47
CA THR A 109 1.58 11.18 -13.49
C THR A 109 0.20 10.66 -13.06
N ASN A 110 0.03 9.35 -13.05
CA ASN A 110 -1.21 8.73 -12.59
C ASN A 110 -1.48 9.08 -11.13
N GLU A 111 -2.71 9.46 -10.86
CA GLU A 111 -3.21 9.76 -9.52
C GLU A 111 -4.31 8.74 -9.17
N PRO A 112 -4.38 8.27 -7.91
CA PRO A 112 -5.48 7.43 -7.47
C PRO A 112 -6.84 8.07 -7.79
N PHE A 113 -7.80 7.29 -8.31
CA PHE A 113 -9.09 7.80 -8.76
C PHE A 113 -9.94 8.44 -7.64
N ASN A 114 -9.63 8.11 -6.38
CA ASN A 114 -10.29 8.67 -5.19
C ASN A 114 -9.53 9.88 -4.60
N ILE A 115 -8.55 10.39 -5.31
CA ILE A 115 -7.80 11.60 -4.97
C ILE A 115 -7.89 12.57 -6.14
N TYR A 116 -7.96 13.85 -5.84
CA TYR A 116 -7.85 14.92 -6.81
C TYR A 116 -6.90 15.99 -6.30
N SER A 117 -5.78 16.18 -6.99
CA SER A 117 -4.85 17.25 -6.70
C SER A 117 -4.86 18.36 -7.78
N SER A 118 -4.62 19.58 -7.37
CA SER A 118 -4.49 20.73 -8.25
C SER A 118 -3.55 21.78 -7.65
N THR A 119 -3.05 22.68 -8.49
CA THR A 119 -2.17 23.77 -8.09
C THR A 119 -2.41 25.01 -8.93
N ASN A 120 -2.04 26.18 -8.43
CA ASN A 120 -2.03 27.45 -9.14
C ASN A 120 -0.62 27.91 -9.54
N THR A 121 0.39 27.09 -9.29
CA THR A 121 1.80 27.43 -9.52
C THR A 121 2.52 26.31 -10.24
N GLU A 122 3.74 26.59 -10.68
CA GLU A 122 4.60 25.57 -11.28
C GLU A 122 5.27 24.71 -10.22
N TRP A 123 5.33 23.39 -10.51
CA TRP A 123 6.01 22.40 -9.72
C TRP A 123 6.93 21.57 -10.61
N GLU A 124 8.18 21.47 -10.22
CA GLU A 124 9.10 20.46 -10.74
C GLU A 124 8.74 19.10 -10.12
N SER A 125 8.81 18.02 -10.89
CA SER A 125 8.59 16.68 -10.39
C SER A 125 9.73 15.75 -10.77
N LYS A 126 10.05 14.81 -9.87
CA LYS A 126 10.97 13.70 -10.12
C LYS A 126 10.30 12.39 -9.72
N ARG A 127 10.35 11.39 -10.58
CA ARG A 127 9.88 10.03 -10.31
C ARG A 127 11.04 9.12 -9.96
N ILE A 128 10.78 8.09 -9.17
CA ILE A 128 11.77 7.14 -8.66
C ILE A 128 12.61 6.46 -9.78
N VAL A 129 12.02 6.32 -10.98
CA VAL A 129 12.70 5.71 -12.12
C VAL A 129 13.66 6.64 -12.86
N PHE A 130 13.69 7.94 -12.51
CA PHE A 130 14.61 8.90 -13.12
C PHE A 130 15.95 8.87 -12.41
N THR A 131 17.02 8.70 -13.17
CA THR A 131 18.39 8.54 -12.65
C THR A 131 19.10 9.85 -12.30
N ASP A 132 18.52 10.99 -12.70
CA ASP A 132 19.09 12.30 -12.34
C ASP A 132 19.01 12.53 -10.82
N LYS A 133 19.97 13.31 -10.27
CA LYS A 133 20.07 13.57 -8.83
C LYS A 133 19.56 14.94 -8.40
N ARG A 134 18.76 15.61 -9.21
CA ARG A 134 18.27 16.98 -8.94
C ARG A 134 17.42 17.10 -7.69
N LEU A 135 16.63 16.07 -7.37
CA LEU A 135 15.75 16.02 -6.21
C LEU A 135 15.90 14.67 -5.51
N PRO A 136 15.91 14.61 -4.17
CA PRO A 136 15.85 13.36 -3.43
C PRO A 136 14.49 12.69 -3.64
N ILE A 137 14.42 11.37 -3.49
CA ILE A 137 13.17 10.60 -3.54
C ILE A 137 12.78 10.17 -2.13
N GLY A 138 11.55 10.51 -1.74
CA GLY A 138 10.96 10.11 -0.46
C GLY A 138 9.85 9.07 -0.58
N ILE A 139 9.01 9.01 0.44
CA ILE A 139 8.00 7.97 0.70
C ILE A 139 6.99 7.78 -0.44
N GLY A 140 6.66 8.82 -1.19
CA GLY A 140 5.73 8.73 -2.32
C GLY A 140 6.30 8.12 -3.59
N ALA A 141 7.56 7.61 -3.58
CA ALA A 141 8.30 7.18 -4.78
C ALA A 141 8.42 8.30 -5.85
N MET A 142 8.14 9.51 -5.44
CA MET A 142 8.16 10.73 -6.22
C MET A 142 8.46 11.93 -5.34
N THR A 143 8.85 13.03 -5.99
CA THR A 143 9.10 14.32 -5.32
C THR A 143 8.49 15.43 -6.14
N LEU A 144 7.87 16.39 -5.45
CA LEU A 144 7.42 17.66 -6.01
C LEU A 144 8.24 18.79 -5.39
N LYS A 145 8.62 19.77 -6.20
CA LYS A 145 9.31 20.99 -5.74
C LYS A 145 8.66 22.22 -6.34
N THR A 146 8.41 23.23 -5.52
CA THR A 146 8.12 24.58 -5.98
C THR A 146 9.05 25.59 -5.31
N SER A 147 9.44 26.61 -6.08
CA SER A 147 10.18 27.79 -5.57
C SER A 147 9.29 29.04 -5.57
N GLN A 148 7.99 28.87 -5.71
CA GLN A 148 7.03 29.99 -5.70
C GLN A 148 6.62 30.32 -4.27
N PRO A 149 6.88 31.54 -3.77
CA PRO A 149 6.73 31.90 -2.36
C PRO A 149 5.28 31.86 -1.85
N ASN A 150 4.31 31.97 -2.72
CA ASN A 150 2.88 31.86 -2.40
C ASN A 150 2.24 30.65 -3.09
N GLY A 151 3.05 29.64 -3.40
CA GLY A 151 2.60 28.43 -4.08
C GLY A 151 1.51 27.72 -3.29
N LYS A 152 0.50 27.22 -3.99
CA LYS A 152 -0.60 26.47 -3.42
C LYS A 152 -0.72 25.10 -4.05
N LEU A 153 -1.03 24.11 -3.23
CA LEU A 153 -1.36 22.77 -3.65
C LEU A 153 -2.62 22.32 -2.93
N SER A 154 -3.69 22.09 -3.70
CA SER A 154 -4.94 21.55 -3.16
C SER A 154 -4.98 20.03 -3.35
N LEU A 155 -5.51 19.34 -2.36
CA LEU A 155 -5.74 17.89 -2.41
C LEU A 155 -7.12 17.59 -1.81
N ARG A 156 -7.91 16.80 -2.54
CA ARG A 156 -9.25 16.39 -2.12
C ARG A 156 -9.36 14.86 -2.18
N THR A 157 -9.89 14.26 -1.10
CA THR A 157 -10.36 12.88 -1.12
C THR A 157 -11.77 12.82 -1.70
N ILE A 158 -12.04 11.81 -2.50
CA ILE A 158 -13.36 11.52 -3.06
C ILE A 158 -13.92 10.34 -2.30
N ASN A 159 -14.99 10.59 -1.52
CA ASN A 159 -15.65 9.54 -0.78
C ASN A 159 -16.19 8.46 -1.73
N GLN A 160 -16.12 7.22 -1.30
CA GLN A 160 -16.68 6.08 -2.00
C GLN A 160 -18.00 5.68 -1.33
N PRO A 161 -18.94 5.01 -2.03
CA PRO A 161 -20.23 4.67 -1.46
C PRO A 161 -20.16 3.92 -0.13
N GLN A 162 -19.08 3.19 0.11
CA GLN A 162 -18.90 2.34 1.29
C GLN A 162 -17.92 2.90 2.32
N LEU A 163 -17.13 3.95 1.99
CA LEU A 163 -16.10 4.51 2.85
C LEU A 163 -16.04 6.04 2.79
N ASN A 164 -16.05 6.64 3.96
CA ASN A 164 -15.75 8.05 4.15
C ASN A 164 -14.24 8.25 4.37
N TYR A 165 -13.60 9.04 3.53
CA TYR A 165 -12.18 9.38 3.62
C TYR A 165 -11.93 10.80 4.17
N ALA A 166 -12.87 11.37 4.90
CA ALA A 166 -12.60 12.58 5.68
C ALA A 166 -11.50 12.29 6.72
N PHE A 167 -10.65 13.25 6.95
CA PHE A 167 -9.46 13.14 7.80
C PHE A 167 -9.32 14.36 8.71
N ASN A 168 -8.72 14.16 9.88
CA ASN A 168 -8.40 15.21 10.84
C ASN A 168 -6.97 15.10 11.39
N LYS A 169 -6.14 14.20 10.81
CA LYS A 169 -4.72 14.13 11.08
C LYS A 169 -3.97 14.02 9.74
N VAL A 170 -3.00 14.89 9.57
CA VAL A 170 -2.19 14.96 8.35
C VAL A 170 -0.72 14.89 8.72
N THR A 171 0.01 13.93 8.13
CA THR A 171 1.47 13.93 8.15
C THR A 171 1.98 14.39 6.79
N LEU A 172 2.67 15.52 6.76
CA LEU A 172 3.38 16.01 5.57
C LEU A 172 4.79 15.44 5.57
N PHE A 173 5.15 14.75 4.51
CA PHE A 173 6.51 14.32 4.23
C PHE A 173 7.14 15.34 3.29
N PHE A 174 8.09 16.14 3.79
CA PHE A 174 8.72 17.21 3.04
C PHE A 174 10.12 17.47 3.56
N GLN A 175 10.98 18.08 2.76
CA GLN A 175 12.32 18.48 3.19
C GLN A 175 12.20 19.57 4.25
N LYS A 176 12.91 19.37 5.37
CA LYS A 176 12.93 20.30 6.52
C LYS A 176 14.34 20.84 6.74
N ASP A 177 14.56 22.05 6.27
CA ASP A 177 15.82 22.80 6.46
C ASP A 177 15.59 24.31 6.38
N SER A 178 16.65 25.09 6.47
CA SER A 178 16.59 26.57 6.46
C SER A 178 16.08 27.16 5.15
N SER A 179 16.08 26.40 4.06
CA SER A 179 15.60 26.82 2.75
C SER A 179 14.12 26.48 2.54
N SER A 180 13.56 25.61 3.40
CA SER A 180 12.20 25.11 3.24
C SER A 180 11.15 26.13 3.66
N TYR A 181 10.11 26.30 2.85
CA TYR A 181 8.97 27.12 3.21
C TYR A 181 8.25 26.55 4.43
N ASN A 182 7.68 27.41 5.27
CA ASN A 182 6.62 27.01 6.16
C ASN A 182 5.33 26.77 5.37
N VAL A 183 4.40 26.00 5.91
CA VAL A 183 3.17 25.62 5.22
C VAL A 183 1.96 25.91 6.10
N ALA A 184 1.04 26.74 5.62
CA ALA A 184 -0.31 26.80 6.16
C ALA A 184 -1.15 25.67 5.56
N VAL A 185 -1.88 24.95 6.40
CA VAL A 185 -2.88 23.97 5.99
C VAL A 185 -4.25 24.63 6.09
N ARG A 186 -4.97 24.72 4.99
CA ARG A 186 -6.28 25.35 4.88
C ARG A 186 -7.35 24.31 4.56
N ASP A 187 -8.54 24.59 5.03
CA ASP A 187 -9.73 23.80 4.70
C ASP A 187 -10.35 24.18 3.33
N SER A 188 -11.55 23.65 3.06
CA SER A 188 -12.27 23.88 1.81
C SER A 188 -12.76 25.30 1.60
N VAL A 189 -12.90 26.09 2.66
CA VAL A 189 -13.35 27.49 2.65
C VAL A 189 -12.18 28.48 2.76
N GLY A 190 -10.94 27.97 2.84
CA GLY A 190 -9.72 28.79 2.90
C GLY A 190 -9.32 29.24 4.30
N GLN A 191 -9.94 28.68 5.36
CA GLN A 191 -9.55 28.92 6.74
C GLN A 191 -8.27 28.18 7.10
N ASP A 192 -7.31 28.86 7.75
CA ASP A 192 -6.12 28.22 8.29
C ASP A 192 -6.52 27.30 9.45
N VAL A 193 -6.32 25.99 9.29
CA VAL A 193 -6.67 24.94 10.27
C VAL A 193 -5.46 24.32 10.95
N ALA A 194 -4.27 24.51 10.37
CA ALA A 194 -3.00 24.11 10.97
C ALA A 194 -1.83 24.89 10.34
N PHE A 195 -0.69 24.84 11.02
CA PHE A 195 0.54 25.45 10.57
C PHE A 195 1.71 24.46 10.72
N VAL A 196 2.56 24.38 9.70
CA VAL A 196 3.73 23.50 9.66
C VAL A 196 4.98 24.36 9.46
N GLY A 197 5.83 24.39 10.46
CA GLY A 197 7.14 25.06 10.36
C GLY A 197 8.20 24.18 9.72
N SER A 198 9.10 24.77 8.96
CA SER A 198 10.28 24.08 8.41
C SER A 198 11.28 23.65 9.49
N PHE A 199 11.20 24.24 10.68
CA PHE A 199 12.02 23.96 11.87
C PHE A 199 11.19 23.52 13.07
N SER A 200 10.22 22.64 12.88
CA SER A 200 9.47 22.15 14.04
C SER A 200 10.31 21.13 14.84
N TRP A 201 10.17 21.20 16.18
CA TRP A 201 10.83 20.30 17.14
C TRP A 201 10.01 19.03 17.40
N ASP A 202 9.22 18.58 16.43
CA ASP A 202 8.38 17.38 16.56
C ASP A 202 9.18 16.05 16.50
N GLY A 203 10.52 16.14 16.39
CA GLY A 203 11.41 14.99 16.34
C GLY A 203 11.35 14.20 15.03
N LEU A 204 10.48 14.58 14.09
CA LEU A 204 10.32 13.91 12.81
C LEU A 204 11.32 14.45 11.78
N THR A 205 12.14 13.57 11.22
CA THR A 205 13.06 13.91 10.14
C THR A 205 12.32 13.96 8.81
N ASN A 206 12.35 15.10 8.12
CA ASN A 206 11.69 15.31 6.83
C ASN A 206 10.18 14.98 6.82
N ALA A 207 9.51 15.19 7.96
CA ALA A 207 8.06 15.12 8.08
C ALA A 207 7.56 16.00 9.23
N SER A 208 6.28 16.33 9.23
CA SER A 208 5.56 16.95 10.35
C SER A 208 4.13 16.44 10.38
N THR A 209 3.64 16.17 11.57
CA THR A 209 2.25 15.74 11.79
C THR A 209 1.45 16.85 12.44
N VAL A 210 0.28 17.15 11.89
CA VAL A 210 -0.67 18.11 12.44
C VAL A 210 -2.03 17.46 12.67
N LEU A 211 -2.67 17.88 13.77
CA LEU A 211 -4.06 17.55 14.08
C LEU A 211 -4.93 18.74 13.66
N LEU A 212 -6.00 18.44 12.95
CA LEU A 212 -6.97 19.45 12.52
C LEU A 212 -8.11 19.53 13.55
N PRO A 213 -8.71 20.70 13.72
CA PRO A 213 -9.77 20.89 14.72
C PRO A 213 -11.05 20.10 14.40
N TYR A 214 -11.25 19.74 13.13
CA TYR A 214 -12.38 18.95 12.64
C TYR A 214 -11.96 18.12 11.41
N SER A 215 -12.82 17.18 11.05
CA SER A 215 -12.59 16.35 9.85
C SER A 215 -12.92 17.11 8.56
N ILE A 216 -12.02 17.04 7.61
CA ILE A 216 -12.16 17.62 6.27
C ILE A 216 -11.95 16.56 5.20
N ASN A 217 -12.40 16.81 3.97
CA ASN A 217 -12.13 15.99 2.80
C ASN A 217 -11.34 16.72 1.71
N LYS A 218 -11.01 18.00 1.95
CA LYS A 218 -10.17 18.82 1.08
C LYS A 218 -9.25 19.67 1.95
N LEU A 219 -7.97 19.69 1.61
CA LEU A 219 -6.98 20.61 2.16
C LEU A 219 -6.32 21.42 1.04
N GLU A 220 -5.84 22.61 1.40
CA GLU A 220 -4.91 23.39 0.60
C GLU A 220 -3.63 23.60 1.43
N LEU A 221 -2.48 23.25 0.86
CA LEU A 221 -1.17 23.62 1.37
C LEU A 221 -0.77 24.95 0.73
N GLN A 222 -0.50 25.96 1.54
CA GLN A 222 0.03 27.23 1.06
C GLN A 222 1.43 27.46 1.61
N CYS A 223 2.38 27.75 0.70
CA CYS A 223 3.73 28.14 1.05
C CYS A 223 3.74 29.50 1.73
N LEU A 224 4.50 29.62 2.83
CA LEU A 224 4.74 30.84 3.57
C LEU A 224 6.24 31.10 3.68
N THR A 225 6.64 32.36 3.53
CA THR A 225 8.05 32.79 3.48
C THR A 225 8.35 33.83 4.57
N PRO A 226 8.21 33.49 5.87
CA PRO A 226 8.50 34.48 6.92
C PRO A 226 10.00 34.82 7.06
N LEU A 227 10.90 34.02 6.50
CA LEU A 227 12.34 34.22 6.60
C LEU A 227 12.99 34.36 5.22
N PRO A 228 14.00 35.27 5.06
CA PRO A 228 14.65 35.53 3.76
C PRO A 228 15.35 34.33 3.13
N LYS A 229 15.77 33.32 3.94
CA LYS A 229 16.44 32.11 3.43
C LYS A 229 15.50 31.08 2.86
N GLN A 230 14.21 31.16 3.16
CA GLN A 230 13.21 30.21 2.66
C GLN A 230 12.96 30.45 1.17
N SER A 231 13.16 29.44 0.37
CA SER A 231 13.17 29.54 -1.10
C SER A 231 12.47 28.39 -1.82
N GLN A 232 12.02 27.34 -1.12
CA GLN A 232 11.41 26.18 -1.75
C GLN A 232 10.52 25.37 -0.80
N LEU A 233 9.60 24.60 -1.39
CA LEU A 233 8.93 23.46 -0.74
C LEU A 233 9.23 22.21 -1.56
N VAL A 234 9.85 21.20 -0.93
CA VAL A 234 10.11 19.89 -1.52
C VAL A 234 9.26 18.86 -0.81
N LEU A 235 8.19 18.39 -1.48
CA LEU A 235 7.15 17.51 -0.92
C LEU A 235 7.37 16.07 -1.42
N PHE A 236 7.29 15.10 -0.49
CA PHE A 236 7.44 13.67 -0.75
C PHE A 236 6.12 12.89 -0.65
N GLY A 237 5.08 13.47 -0.07
CA GLY A 237 3.77 12.85 0.10
C GLY A 237 3.03 13.31 1.35
N LEU A 238 1.83 12.79 1.54
CA LEU A 238 0.98 13.07 2.70
C LEU A 238 0.37 11.75 3.20
N SER A 239 0.23 11.60 4.54
CA SER A 239 -0.64 10.59 5.13
C SER A 239 -1.89 11.25 5.69
N LEU A 240 -3.06 10.72 5.34
CA LEU A 240 -4.37 11.23 5.73
C LEU A 240 -5.06 10.21 6.65
N GLU A 241 -5.27 10.58 7.91
CA GLU A 241 -5.81 9.72 8.97
C GLU A 241 -7.05 10.37 9.60
N ASN A 242 -7.96 9.54 10.16
CA ASN A 242 -9.15 10.03 10.88
C ASN A 242 -9.10 9.76 12.39
N GLN A 243 -7.96 9.28 12.89
CA GLN A 243 -7.70 8.94 14.31
C GLN A 243 -8.61 7.86 14.92
N LYS A 244 -9.41 7.18 14.11
CA LYS A 244 -10.22 6.03 14.55
C LYS A 244 -9.39 4.75 14.56
N PRO A 245 -9.75 3.76 15.38
CA PRO A 245 -9.16 2.44 15.30
C PRO A 245 -9.52 1.75 13.97
N GLY A 246 -8.75 0.73 13.60
CA GLY A 246 -8.95 -0.04 12.39
C GLY A 246 -7.75 -0.02 11.44
N ILE A 247 -8.00 -0.35 10.19
CA ILE A 247 -6.97 -0.47 9.17
C ILE A 247 -6.60 0.91 8.60
N LEU A 248 -5.31 1.22 8.65
CA LEU A 248 -4.68 2.30 7.90
C LEU A 248 -3.83 1.70 6.78
N TYR A 249 -4.33 1.76 5.56
CA TYR A 249 -3.70 1.12 4.41
C TYR A 249 -2.99 2.16 3.53
N HIS A 250 -1.67 2.17 3.59
CA HIS A 250 -0.81 2.99 2.73
C HIS A 250 -0.49 2.23 1.45
N SER A 251 -0.56 2.91 0.32
CA SER A 251 -0.10 2.39 -0.96
C SER A 251 0.89 3.35 -1.60
N VAL A 252 1.98 2.83 -2.10
CA VAL A 252 2.98 3.57 -2.88
C VAL A 252 3.42 2.76 -4.08
N GLY A 253 3.35 3.35 -5.25
CA GLY A 253 3.78 2.73 -6.50
C GLY A 253 4.43 3.75 -7.42
N GLY A 254 5.40 3.30 -8.18
CA GLY A 254 6.06 4.12 -9.20
C GLY A 254 5.95 3.49 -10.59
N ASN A 255 5.43 4.20 -11.59
CA ASN A 255 5.39 3.69 -12.96
C ASN A 255 6.79 3.28 -13.43
N GLY A 256 6.96 2.01 -13.79
CA GLY A 256 8.23 1.45 -14.22
C GLY A 256 9.19 1.10 -13.09
N ALA A 257 8.77 1.21 -11.82
CA ALA A 257 9.64 0.95 -10.67
C ALA A 257 10.08 -0.52 -10.59
N LYS A 258 11.29 -0.71 -10.10
CA LYS A 258 11.98 -1.98 -9.83
C LYS A 258 12.61 -1.90 -8.44
N PHE A 259 13.05 -3.03 -7.88
CA PHE A 259 13.78 -3.06 -6.60
C PHE A 259 14.96 -2.07 -6.58
N LYS A 260 15.79 -2.05 -7.62
CA LYS A 260 16.94 -1.14 -7.71
C LYS A 260 16.58 0.35 -7.65
N HIS A 261 15.39 0.73 -8.13
CA HIS A 261 14.97 2.12 -8.06
C HIS A 261 14.61 2.54 -6.62
N TYR A 262 13.96 1.66 -5.86
CA TYR A 262 13.71 1.90 -4.44
C TYR A 262 15.01 1.92 -3.62
N LEU A 263 15.96 1.02 -3.92
CA LEU A 263 17.28 1.00 -3.28
C LEU A 263 18.09 2.30 -3.51
N SER A 264 17.84 2.99 -4.60
CA SER A 264 18.47 4.28 -4.89
C SER A 264 17.70 5.51 -4.40
N ALA A 265 16.60 5.31 -3.67
CA ALA A 265 15.76 6.40 -3.17
C ALA A 265 16.26 6.92 -1.81
N ASP A 266 16.73 8.17 -1.79
CA ASP A 266 17.50 8.75 -0.69
C ASP A 266 16.81 8.71 0.68
N LEU A 267 15.49 8.93 0.73
CA LEU A 267 14.73 9.09 1.97
C LEU A 267 13.62 8.04 2.14
N PHE A 268 13.41 7.17 1.14
CA PHE A 268 12.28 6.26 1.11
C PHE A 268 12.22 5.37 2.37
N PHE A 269 13.26 4.61 2.61
CA PHE A 269 13.30 3.65 3.72
C PHE A 269 13.15 4.33 5.09
N GLN A 270 13.90 5.41 5.32
CA GLN A 270 13.81 6.17 6.56
C GLN A 270 12.39 6.67 6.83
N GLN A 271 11.72 7.17 5.79
CA GLN A 271 10.36 7.71 5.94
C GLN A 271 9.30 6.62 6.14
N THR A 272 9.55 5.35 5.75
CA THR A 272 8.64 4.24 6.06
C THR A 272 8.46 4.02 7.55
N ALA A 273 9.49 4.30 8.37
CA ALA A 273 9.43 4.18 9.83
C ALA A 273 8.33 5.06 10.45
N LEU A 274 8.05 6.21 9.85
CA LEU A 274 7.04 7.14 10.33
C LEU A 274 5.61 6.62 10.10
N LEU A 275 5.42 5.67 9.21
CA LEU A 275 4.15 4.99 8.98
C LEU A 275 3.91 3.86 9.98
N GLN A 276 4.95 3.34 10.64
CA GLN A 276 4.88 2.24 11.62
C GLN A 276 4.08 1.02 11.11
N PRO A 277 4.45 0.43 9.96
CA PRO A 277 3.69 -0.67 9.39
C PRO A 277 3.79 -1.93 10.25
N ASP A 278 2.66 -2.62 10.39
CA ASP A 278 2.56 -3.98 10.98
C ASP A 278 2.81 -5.03 9.90
N LEU A 279 2.37 -4.73 8.67
CA LEU A 279 2.58 -5.56 7.49
C LEU A 279 3.11 -4.69 6.35
N ILE A 280 4.17 -5.16 5.70
CA ILE A 280 4.68 -4.60 4.46
C ILE A 280 4.39 -5.59 3.34
N VAL A 281 3.55 -5.17 2.37
CA VAL A 281 3.26 -5.94 1.16
C VAL A 281 4.12 -5.41 0.02
N VAL A 282 4.77 -6.30 -0.72
CA VAL A 282 5.68 -5.95 -1.83
C VAL A 282 5.19 -6.58 -3.13
N SER A 283 4.76 -5.74 -4.08
CA SER A 283 4.26 -6.12 -5.40
C SER A 283 5.15 -5.53 -6.49
N LEU A 284 6.35 -6.07 -6.61
CA LEU A 284 7.34 -5.73 -7.65
C LEU A 284 7.67 -6.99 -8.46
N GLY A 285 8.30 -6.81 -9.63
CA GLY A 285 8.70 -7.92 -10.51
C GLY A 285 8.20 -7.79 -11.94
N THR A 286 7.14 -7.02 -12.20
CA THR A 286 6.61 -6.81 -13.56
C THR A 286 7.65 -6.17 -14.46
N ASN A 287 8.31 -5.11 -14.00
CA ASN A 287 9.28 -4.38 -14.80
C ASN A 287 10.62 -5.14 -14.96
N GLU A 288 10.97 -5.96 -13.98
CA GLU A 288 12.09 -6.91 -14.10
C GLU A 288 11.78 -7.98 -15.15
N ALA A 289 10.57 -8.54 -15.17
CA ALA A 289 10.15 -9.55 -16.14
C ALA A 289 10.10 -9.00 -17.57
N ILE A 290 9.75 -7.73 -17.78
CA ILE A 290 9.75 -7.08 -19.09
C ILE A 290 11.15 -7.05 -19.72
N GLU A 291 12.21 -6.99 -18.90
CA GLU A 291 13.59 -6.94 -19.39
C GLU A 291 14.09 -8.27 -20.00
N TYR A 292 13.40 -9.38 -19.78
CA TYR A 292 13.80 -10.66 -20.38
C TYR A 292 14.13 -10.52 -21.87
N PRO A 293 15.26 -11.11 -22.40
CA PRO A 293 16.16 -12.07 -21.73
C PRO A 293 17.23 -11.44 -20.81
N TYR A 294 17.30 -10.13 -20.68
CA TYR A 294 18.31 -9.40 -19.90
C TYR A 294 17.84 -9.13 -18.48
N VAL A 295 17.31 -10.18 -17.80
CA VAL A 295 16.94 -10.06 -16.37
C VAL A 295 18.19 -9.76 -15.56
N ASP A 296 18.09 -8.76 -14.67
CA ASP A 296 19.20 -8.35 -13.81
C ASP A 296 19.71 -9.54 -12.99
N ALA A 297 21.00 -9.85 -13.12
CA ALA A 297 21.63 -10.95 -12.39
C ALA A 297 21.64 -10.70 -10.87
N GLN A 298 21.63 -9.43 -10.43
CA GLN A 298 21.66 -9.02 -9.04
C GLN A 298 20.27 -8.95 -8.39
N LEU A 299 19.22 -9.38 -9.07
CA LEU A 299 17.84 -9.26 -8.55
C LEU A 299 17.66 -9.89 -7.16
N GLU A 300 18.26 -11.05 -6.91
CA GLU A 300 18.13 -11.70 -5.60
C GLU A 300 18.82 -10.91 -4.49
N ASP A 301 19.97 -10.31 -4.78
CA ASP A 301 20.68 -9.44 -3.85
C ASP A 301 19.92 -8.14 -3.63
N GLN A 302 19.37 -7.54 -4.69
CA GLN A 302 18.51 -6.35 -4.59
C GLN A 302 17.27 -6.62 -3.71
N LEU A 303 16.65 -7.78 -3.85
CA LEU A 303 15.49 -8.19 -3.07
C LEU A 303 15.83 -8.33 -1.58
N LYS A 304 16.97 -8.97 -1.28
CA LYS A 304 17.52 -9.08 0.06
C LYS A 304 17.83 -7.73 0.69
N GLU A 305 18.56 -6.88 -0.05
CA GLU A 305 18.97 -5.56 0.42
C GLU A 305 17.74 -4.68 0.66
N PHE A 306 16.76 -4.68 -0.26
CA PHE A 306 15.50 -3.95 -0.13
C PHE A 306 14.75 -4.34 1.16
N THR A 307 14.66 -5.64 1.44
CA THR A 307 13.99 -6.12 2.65
C THR A 307 14.80 -5.82 3.91
N ALA A 308 16.13 -5.91 3.85
CA ALA A 308 17.02 -5.56 4.96
C ALA A 308 16.89 -4.07 5.33
N GLN A 309 16.86 -3.17 4.32
CA GLN A 309 16.64 -1.74 4.53
C GLN A 309 15.26 -1.50 5.19
N LEU A 310 14.20 -2.11 4.69
CA LEU A 310 12.86 -2.00 5.30
C LEU A 310 12.86 -2.51 6.73
N SER A 311 13.50 -3.65 7.01
CA SER A 311 13.58 -4.25 8.35
C SER A 311 14.35 -3.36 9.34
N THR A 312 15.41 -2.70 8.88
CA THR A 312 16.19 -1.75 9.71
C THR A 312 15.31 -0.63 10.24
N TYR A 313 14.46 -0.06 9.38
CA TYR A 313 13.57 1.02 9.77
C TYR A 313 12.23 0.56 10.35
N ASN A 314 11.84 -0.71 10.14
CA ASN A 314 10.56 -1.27 10.56
C ASN A 314 10.74 -2.67 11.19
N PRO A 315 11.46 -2.80 12.32
CA PRO A 315 11.88 -4.10 12.87
C PRO A 315 10.72 -4.99 13.35
N LYS A 316 9.54 -4.44 13.54
CA LYS A 316 8.34 -5.20 13.96
C LYS A 316 7.45 -5.63 12.78
N ALA A 317 7.66 -5.04 11.60
CA ALA A 317 6.84 -5.33 10.44
C ALA A 317 7.04 -6.77 9.94
N LYS A 318 5.95 -7.37 9.45
CA LYS A 318 5.99 -8.64 8.73
C LYS A 318 5.98 -8.37 7.23
N PHE A 319 6.54 -9.29 6.45
CA PHE A 319 6.67 -9.14 5.00
C PHE A 319 5.79 -10.14 4.27
N LEU A 320 5.06 -9.64 3.27
CA LEU A 320 4.24 -10.42 2.34
C LEU A 320 4.56 -10.00 0.92
N PHE A 321 5.13 -10.89 0.13
CA PHE A 321 5.43 -10.64 -1.29
C PHE A 321 4.29 -11.12 -2.16
N THR A 322 4.05 -10.44 -3.29
CA THR A 322 3.17 -10.96 -4.34
C THR A 322 3.96 -11.24 -5.60
N THR A 323 3.64 -12.31 -6.30
CA THR A 323 4.16 -12.51 -7.66
C THR A 323 3.34 -11.69 -8.65
N THR A 324 3.88 -11.45 -9.85
CA THR A 324 3.12 -10.79 -10.92
C THR A 324 2.26 -11.80 -11.67
N ALA A 325 1.04 -11.42 -12.08
CA ALA A 325 0.21 -12.24 -12.95
C ALA A 325 0.83 -12.37 -14.34
N ASP A 326 0.31 -13.29 -15.16
CA ASP A 326 0.73 -13.43 -16.58
C ASP A 326 0.31 -12.18 -17.39
N PHE A 327 1.22 -11.68 -18.23
CA PHE A 327 0.99 -10.54 -19.09
C PHE A 327 1.82 -10.63 -20.40
N TYR A 328 1.48 -9.81 -21.40
CA TYR A 328 2.19 -9.79 -22.67
C TYR A 328 3.33 -8.77 -22.69
N LYS A 329 4.45 -9.16 -23.28
CA LYS A 329 5.48 -8.22 -23.74
C LYS A 329 5.10 -7.65 -25.11
N LYS A 330 5.19 -6.34 -25.30
CA LYS A 330 4.85 -5.67 -26.56
C LYS A 330 3.44 -6.04 -27.07
N ARG A 331 2.43 -6.04 -26.17
CA ARG A 331 1.00 -6.26 -26.42
C ARG A 331 0.56 -7.67 -26.80
N THR A 332 1.42 -8.49 -27.38
CA THR A 332 1.04 -9.80 -27.94
C THR A 332 2.05 -10.91 -27.70
N ARG A 333 3.30 -10.57 -27.37
CA ARG A 333 4.34 -11.59 -27.17
C ARG A 333 4.29 -12.17 -25.78
N ARG A 334 4.41 -13.47 -25.67
CA ARG A 334 4.55 -14.14 -24.37
C ARG A 334 5.81 -13.66 -23.66
N ASN A 335 5.71 -13.48 -22.36
CA ASN A 335 6.82 -13.02 -21.54
C ASN A 335 7.36 -14.14 -20.65
N ALA A 336 8.39 -14.84 -21.12
CA ALA A 336 9.05 -15.90 -20.35
C ALA A 336 9.77 -15.38 -19.09
N GLY A 337 10.01 -14.09 -18.99
CA GLY A 337 10.62 -13.46 -17.80
C GLY A 337 9.76 -13.60 -16.55
N ILE A 338 8.44 -13.70 -16.69
CA ILE A 338 7.50 -13.79 -15.55
C ILE A 338 7.80 -15.02 -14.69
N GLU A 339 7.93 -16.20 -15.30
CA GLU A 339 8.21 -17.43 -14.56
C GLU A 339 9.57 -17.39 -13.86
N ILE A 340 10.57 -16.72 -14.47
CA ILE A 340 11.90 -16.54 -13.87
C ILE A 340 11.82 -15.65 -12.65
N ILE A 341 11.15 -14.50 -12.76
CA ILE A 341 10.99 -13.56 -11.66
C ILE A 341 10.15 -14.17 -10.53
N ARG A 342 9.03 -14.84 -10.88
CA ARG A 342 8.21 -15.57 -9.91
C ARG A 342 9.05 -16.53 -9.07
N LYS A 343 9.85 -17.39 -9.72
CA LYS A 343 10.73 -18.35 -9.03
C LYS A 343 11.74 -17.66 -8.11
N LYS A 344 12.36 -16.57 -8.57
CA LYS A 344 13.31 -15.79 -7.74
C LYS A 344 12.64 -15.19 -6.50
N ILE A 345 11.44 -14.62 -6.62
CA ILE A 345 10.67 -14.06 -5.50
C ILE A 345 10.29 -15.18 -4.51
N ILE A 346 9.70 -16.28 -4.99
CA ILE A 346 9.29 -17.39 -4.13
C ILE A 346 10.50 -17.99 -3.39
N ASN A 347 11.59 -18.29 -4.11
CA ASN A 347 12.81 -18.82 -3.49
C ASN A 347 13.38 -17.88 -2.42
N ALA A 348 13.32 -16.57 -2.65
CA ALA A 348 13.76 -15.59 -1.66
C ALA A 348 12.84 -15.59 -0.42
N CYS A 349 11.52 -15.70 -0.60
CA CYS A 349 10.57 -15.83 0.51
C CYS A 349 10.80 -17.09 1.34
N GLU A 350 10.97 -18.23 0.69
CA GLU A 350 11.26 -19.52 1.35
C GLU A 350 12.56 -19.45 2.17
N LYS A 351 13.63 -18.91 1.58
CA LYS A 351 14.95 -18.82 2.26
C LYS A 351 14.95 -17.86 3.45
N ASN A 352 14.17 -16.79 3.41
CA ASN A 352 14.24 -15.72 4.41
C ASN A 352 13.04 -15.70 5.37
N GLY A 353 12.11 -16.63 5.22
CA GLY A 353 10.94 -16.71 6.09
C GLY A 353 9.96 -15.56 5.88
N TRP A 354 9.66 -15.18 4.65
CA TRP A 354 8.64 -14.19 4.32
C TRP A 354 7.39 -14.87 3.79
N GLY A 355 6.21 -14.31 4.06
CA GLY A 355 4.97 -14.74 3.43
C GLY A 355 4.94 -14.38 1.95
N TYR A 356 4.22 -15.17 1.14
CA TYR A 356 3.97 -14.79 -0.24
C TYR A 356 2.58 -15.20 -0.73
N TRP A 357 2.08 -14.44 -1.71
CA TRP A 357 0.85 -14.69 -2.44
C TRP A 357 1.18 -14.84 -3.91
N ASP A 358 0.98 -16.06 -4.42
CA ASP A 358 1.38 -16.41 -5.77
C ASP A 358 0.31 -16.05 -6.80
N LEU A 359 0.18 -14.74 -7.08
CA LEU A 359 -0.81 -14.23 -8.03
C LEU A 359 -0.69 -14.87 -9.43
N TYR A 360 0.52 -15.22 -9.87
CA TYR A 360 0.70 -15.89 -11.16
C TYR A 360 -0.12 -17.19 -11.22
N GLU A 361 0.05 -18.04 -10.24
CA GLU A 361 -0.63 -19.34 -10.19
C GLU A 361 -2.14 -19.17 -10.02
N ILE A 362 -2.54 -18.35 -9.08
CA ILE A 362 -3.94 -18.05 -8.76
C ILE A 362 -4.68 -17.47 -9.97
N ALA A 363 -4.04 -16.55 -10.70
CA ALA A 363 -4.61 -15.91 -11.89
C ALA A 363 -4.77 -16.85 -13.11
N GLY A 364 -4.37 -18.12 -12.99
CA GLY A 364 -4.46 -19.15 -14.06
C GLY A 364 -3.13 -19.60 -14.64
N GLY A 365 -2.02 -19.08 -14.14
CA GLY A 365 -0.67 -19.50 -14.53
C GLY A 365 -0.31 -19.12 -15.98
N LYS A 366 0.45 -20.00 -16.62
CA LYS A 366 0.90 -19.80 -17.99
C LYS A 366 -0.27 -19.67 -18.97
N HIS A 367 -0.23 -18.64 -19.81
CA HIS A 367 -1.27 -18.27 -20.77
C HIS A 367 -2.54 -17.66 -20.16
N ALA A 368 -2.55 -17.34 -18.88
CA ALA A 368 -3.68 -16.68 -18.22
C ALA A 368 -4.03 -15.33 -18.87
N ALA A 369 -3.04 -14.58 -19.37
CA ALA A 369 -3.27 -13.30 -20.04
C ALA A 369 -4.31 -13.37 -21.18
N ASP A 370 -4.43 -14.51 -21.89
CA ASP A 370 -5.46 -14.71 -22.93
C ASP A 370 -6.86 -14.71 -22.35
N HIS A 371 -7.06 -15.40 -21.23
CA HIS A 371 -8.32 -15.48 -20.51
C HIS A 371 -8.70 -14.12 -19.92
N TRP A 372 -7.74 -13.42 -19.28
CA TRP A 372 -7.96 -12.09 -18.74
C TRP A 372 -8.35 -11.10 -19.84
N LYS A 373 -7.68 -11.15 -21.00
CA LYS A 373 -7.99 -10.30 -22.15
C LYS A 373 -9.36 -10.61 -22.74
N LYS A 374 -9.68 -11.90 -22.96
CA LYS A 374 -10.99 -12.36 -23.47
C LYS A 374 -12.15 -11.88 -22.59
N ASN A 375 -11.95 -11.86 -21.30
CA ASN A 375 -12.95 -11.42 -20.31
C ASN A 375 -12.89 -9.89 -20.02
N LYS A 376 -12.15 -9.12 -20.82
CA LYS A 376 -12.00 -7.64 -20.68
C LYS A 376 -11.43 -7.21 -19.32
N LEU A 377 -10.63 -8.06 -18.68
CA LEU A 377 -9.94 -7.81 -17.42
C LEU A 377 -8.52 -7.27 -17.61
N LEU A 378 -7.91 -7.49 -18.79
CA LEU A 378 -6.59 -6.99 -19.19
C LEU A 378 -6.77 -5.85 -20.20
N GLN A 379 -5.96 -4.77 -20.08
CA GLN A 379 -5.98 -3.64 -21.02
C GLN A 379 -5.34 -4.00 -22.37
N ASN A 380 -5.52 -3.12 -23.35
CA ASN A 380 -5.00 -3.31 -24.70
C ASN A 380 -3.48 -3.23 -24.79
N ASP A 381 -2.80 -2.65 -23.81
CA ASP A 381 -1.34 -2.66 -23.73
C ASP A 381 -0.77 -4.07 -23.40
N GLY A 382 -1.62 -4.94 -22.87
CA GLY A 382 -1.31 -6.32 -22.53
C GLY A 382 -0.50 -6.49 -21.25
N VAL A 383 -0.30 -5.43 -20.47
CA VAL A 383 0.44 -5.42 -19.20
C VAL A 383 -0.47 -5.05 -18.03
N HIS A 384 -1.18 -3.93 -18.17
CA HIS A 384 -2.04 -3.41 -17.11
C HIS A 384 -3.44 -4.04 -17.16
N PHE A 385 -4.04 -4.17 -16.01
CA PHE A 385 -5.40 -4.69 -15.90
C PHE A 385 -6.43 -3.55 -16.00
N THR A 386 -7.64 -3.89 -16.41
CA THR A 386 -8.76 -2.94 -16.31
C THR A 386 -9.13 -2.72 -14.84
N LYS A 387 -9.97 -1.72 -14.55
CA LYS A 387 -10.49 -1.52 -13.20
C LYS A 387 -11.10 -2.82 -12.64
N ALA A 388 -11.96 -3.49 -13.42
CA ALA A 388 -12.56 -4.77 -13.03
C ALA A 388 -11.51 -5.88 -12.78
N GLY A 389 -10.44 -5.93 -13.59
CA GLY A 389 -9.34 -6.87 -13.39
C GLY A 389 -8.58 -6.61 -12.10
N TYR A 390 -8.32 -5.36 -11.75
CA TYR A 390 -7.69 -5.01 -10.48
C TYR A 390 -8.61 -5.25 -9.28
N GLU A 391 -9.90 -4.97 -9.40
CA GLU A 391 -10.89 -5.25 -8.35
C GLU A 391 -10.99 -6.75 -8.07
N LEU A 392 -10.95 -7.59 -9.11
CA LEU A 392 -10.89 -9.04 -8.96
C LEU A 392 -9.61 -9.47 -8.21
N GLN A 393 -8.43 -8.98 -8.60
CA GLN A 393 -7.18 -9.28 -7.90
C GLN A 393 -7.21 -8.82 -6.44
N GLY A 394 -7.75 -7.64 -6.17
CA GLY A 394 -7.89 -7.12 -4.81
C GLY A 394 -8.83 -7.96 -3.94
N SER A 395 -9.92 -8.49 -4.52
CA SER A 395 -10.84 -9.40 -3.83
C SER A 395 -10.19 -10.75 -3.54
N LEU A 396 -9.45 -11.32 -4.51
CA LEU A 396 -8.69 -12.55 -4.31
C LEU A 396 -7.62 -12.39 -3.21
N PHE A 397 -6.90 -11.27 -3.20
CA PHE A 397 -5.94 -11.00 -2.13
C PHE A 397 -6.59 -10.92 -0.76
N PHE A 398 -7.69 -10.17 -0.64
CA PHE A 398 -8.47 -10.09 0.60
C PHE A 398 -8.94 -11.47 1.06
N GLU A 399 -9.48 -12.28 0.15
CA GLU A 399 -9.93 -13.65 0.43
C GLU A 399 -8.79 -14.51 1.00
N ALA A 400 -7.58 -14.46 0.38
CA ALA A 400 -6.42 -15.19 0.86
C ALA A 400 -5.98 -14.71 2.26
N VAL A 401 -6.03 -13.40 2.53
CA VAL A 401 -5.75 -12.84 3.86
C VAL A 401 -6.75 -13.34 4.90
N ILE A 402 -8.05 -13.37 4.56
CA ILE A 402 -9.09 -13.84 5.49
C ILE A 402 -9.00 -15.34 5.73
N LYS A 403 -8.70 -16.15 4.71
CA LYS A 403 -8.45 -17.60 4.89
C LYS A 403 -7.32 -17.82 5.91
N ALA A 404 -6.18 -17.14 5.72
CA ALA A 404 -5.04 -17.25 6.64
C ALA A 404 -5.35 -16.70 8.06
N TYR A 405 -6.12 -15.62 8.17
CA TYR A 405 -6.64 -15.13 9.44
C TYR A 405 -7.52 -16.17 10.14
N ASN A 406 -8.45 -16.79 9.44
CA ASN A 406 -9.33 -17.81 9.99
C ASN A 406 -8.55 -19.04 10.46
N GLU A 407 -7.54 -19.49 9.71
CA GLU A 407 -6.61 -20.53 10.15
C GLU A 407 -5.90 -20.13 11.44
N TYR A 408 -5.36 -18.91 11.52
CA TYR A 408 -4.74 -18.38 12.74
C TYR A 408 -5.69 -18.44 13.93
N VAL A 409 -6.94 -18.01 13.78
CA VAL A 409 -7.96 -18.03 14.85
C VAL A 409 -8.23 -19.48 15.33
N GLN A 410 -8.31 -20.43 14.41
CA GLN A 410 -8.52 -21.85 14.75
C GLN A 410 -7.33 -22.45 15.53
N TYR A 411 -6.08 -22.16 15.13
CA TYR A 411 -4.89 -22.65 15.81
C TYR A 411 -4.61 -21.95 17.15
N ARG A 412 -5.09 -20.73 17.35
CA ARG A 412 -4.95 -19.98 18.59
C ARG A 412 -5.74 -20.60 19.76
N HIS A 413 -6.82 -21.31 19.45
CA HIS A 413 -7.71 -21.96 20.40
C HIS A 413 -7.80 -23.48 20.12
N PRO A 414 -6.71 -24.25 20.28
CA PRO A 414 -6.69 -25.71 20.02
C PRO A 414 -7.61 -26.50 20.97
#